data_18d33a72d345d35c728534000996af15
#
_entry.id   18d33a72d345d35c728534000996af15
#
_cell.length_a   1.000
_cell.length_b   1.000
_cell.length_c   1.000
_cell.angle_alpha   90.00
_cell.angle_beta   90.00
_cell.angle_gamma   90.00
#
_symmetry.space_group_name_H-M   'P 1'
#
loop_
_entity.id
_entity.type
_entity.pdbx_description
1 polymer ?
#
loop_
_entity_poly.entity_id
_entity_poly.type
_entity_poly.pdbx_seq_one_letter_code
_entity_poly.pdbx_strand_id
1 'polypeptide(L)'
;MLKNYKIKFLYFVCIIFFLILLKGLLLDIRRVSGPSMEPALRDGDYVIIFKAAYGIKHPLKNKYLIRWAFPKVQDIIVYRKDGRFTVKRCLGIPQEPIEFYRKLGYNGSYDYSMKVSGKDIPLTAVQFDNLGGMIRGGKAMKEVSFIPAGTVLAVGDNLDASRDSRDYGFVLVDGIYGKVFIWEK
;
A
#
# COMPACT_ATOMS: atom_id res chain seq x y z
N MET A 1 -55.62 5.49 3.34
CA MET A 1 -54.44 6.38 3.24
C MET A 1 -53.29 5.99 4.16
N LEU A 2 -53.47 5.76 5.45
CA LEU A 2 -52.44 5.44 6.43
C LEU A 2 -51.58 4.19 6.13
N LYS A 3 -52.11 3.17 5.44
CA LYS A 3 -51.37 1.93 5.10
C LYS A 3 -50.24 2.21 4.09
N ASN A 4 -50.46 3.11 3.15
CA ASN A 4 -49.42 3.45 2.14
C ASN A 4 -48.24 4.27 2.72
N TYR A 5 -48.46 5.09 3.76
CA TYR A 5 -47.38 5.81 4.44
C TYR A 5 -46.45 4.89 5.21
N LYS A 6 -47.00 3.88 5.91
CA LYS A 6 -46.21 2.89 6.66
C LYS A 6 -45.31 2.09 5.71
N ILE A 7 -45.84 1.69 4.53
CA ILE A 7 -45.05 0.98 3.52
C ILE A 7 -43.94 1.86 2.95
N LYS A 8 -44.25 3.10 2.59
CA LYS A 8 -43.24 4.04 2.07
C LYS A 8 -42.13 4.33 3.11
N PHE A 9 -42.54 4.50 4.38
CA PHE A 9 -41.57 4.69 5.48
C PHE A 9 -40.68 3.46 5.65
N LEU A 10 -41.24 2.25 5.59
CA LEU A 10 -40.46 1.01 5.67
C LEU A 10 -39.40 0.93 4.53
N TYR A 11 -39.80 1.23 3.29
CA TYR A 11 -38.86 1.27 2.17
C TYR A 11 -37.73 2.31 2.40
N PHE A 12 -38.08 3.47 2.88
CA PHE A 12 -37.11 4.51 3.21
C PHE A 12 -36.08 4.03 4.24
N VAL A 13 -36.53 3.39 5.32
CA VAL A 13 -35.66 2.81 6.35
C VAL A 13 -34.79 1.70 5.78
N CYS A 14 -35.34 0.80 4.96
CA CYS A 14 -34.58 -0.26 4.32
C CYS A 14 -33.50 0.28 3.37
N ILE A 15 -33.81 1.33 2.62
CA ILE A 15 -32.82 1.99 1.72
C ILE A 15 -31.68 2.60 2.55
N ILE A 16 -31.99 3.35 3.63
CA ILE A 16 -30.97 3.92 4.50
C ILE A 16 -30.09 2.83 5.12
N PHE A 17 -30.71 1.78 5.65
CA PHE A 17 -29.99 0.65 6.22
C PHE A 17 -29.07 -0.01 5.18
N PHE A 18 -29.55 -0.24 3.96
CA PHE A 18 -28.76 -0.77 2.86
C PHE A 18 -27.58 0.13 2.49
N LEU A 19 -27.79 1.47 2.43
CA LEU A 19 -26.71 2.43 2.15
C LEU A 19 -25.66 2.44 3.26
N ILE A 20 -26.04 2.33 4.52
CA ILE A 20 -25.12 2.23 5.67
C ILE A 20 -24.29 0.94 5.59
N LEU A 21 -24.93 -0.19 5.28
CA LEU A 21 -24.24 -1.47 5.07
C LEU A 21 -23.26 -1.39 3.90
N LEU A 22 -23.69 -0.82 2.78
CA LEU A 22 -22.85 -0.65 1.59
C LEU A 22 -21.64 0.24 1.88
N LYS A 23 -21.84 1.36 2.60
CA LYS A 23 -20.76 2.21 3.06
C LYS A 23 -19.76 1.44 3.93
N GLY A 24 -20.23 0.68 4.92
CA GLY A 24 -19.38 -0.13 5.79
C GLY A 24 -18.61 -1.24 5.05
N LEU A 25 -19.18 -1.74 3.94
CA LEU A 25 -18.52 -2.74 3.08
C LEU A 25 -17.42 -2.12 2.22
N LEU A 26 -17.63 -0.90 1.71
CA LEU A 26 -16.76 -0.25 0.74
C LEU A 26 -15.72 0.68 1.38
N LEU A 27 -16.09 1.34 2.48
CA LEU A 27 -15.26 2.35 3.13
C LEU A 27 -14.88 1.92 4.54
N ASP A 28 -13.70 2.36 4.96
CA ASP A 28 -13.22 2.25 6.34
C ASP A 28 -12.55 3.58 6.72
N ILE A 29 -12.65 3.99 7.97
CA ILE A 29 -12.02 5.21 8.48
C ILE A 29 -11.06 4.79 9.57
N ARG A 30 -9.80 5.23 9.45
CA ARG A 30 -8.77 4.91 10.43
C ARG A 30 -7.93 6.12 10.79
N ARG A 31 -7.48 6.14 12.03
CA ARG A 31 -6.50 7.09 12.49
C ARG A 31 -5.09 6.59 12.12
N VAL A 32 -4.29 7.48 11.54
CA VAL A 32 -2.87 7.24 11.25
C VAL A 32 -2.10 7.21 12.58
N SER A 33 -1.18 6.27 12.69
CA SER A 33 -0.29 6.15 13.85
C SER A 33 1.15 6.10 13.39
N GLY A 34 1.93 7.03 13.91
CA GLY A 34 3.36 7.18 13.63
C GLY A 34 3.69 8.06 12.42
N PRO A 35 4.96 8.52 12.35
CA PRO A 35 5.40 9.53 11.40
C PRO A 35 5.79 8.99 10.02
N SER A 36 5.65 7.70 9.77
CA SER A 36 6.22 7.02 8.58
C SER A 36 5.70 7.50 7.23
N MET A 37 4.58 8.23 7.22
CA MET A 37 3.96 8.78 6.00
C MET A 37 4.00 10.32 5.96
N GLU A 38 4.71 10.95 6.87
CA GLU A 38 4.95 12.40 6.81
C GLU A 38 5.81 12.76 5.58
N PRO A 39 5.55 13.91 4.95
CA PRO A 39 4.56 14.91 5.32
C PRO A 39 3.14 14.64 4.79
N ALA A 40 2.93 13.61 3.94
CA ALA A 40 1.62 13.39 3.29
C ALA A 40 0.51 13.02 4.27
N LEU A 41 0.82 12.22 5.29
CA LEU A 41 -0.09 11.89 6.39
C LEU A 41 0.66 12.04 7.71
N ARG A 42 0.11 12.83 8.63
CA ARG A 42 0.71 13.06 9.95
C ARG A 42 0.15 12.10 10.99
N ASP A 43 0.91 11.89 12.05
CA ASP A 43 0.39 11.15 13.21
C ASP A 43 -0.90 11.79 13.72
N GLY A 44 -1.91 10.95 13.93
CA GLY A 44 -3.23 11.40 14.38
C GLY A 44 -4.23 11.76 13.29
N ASP A 45 -3.82 11.91 12.03
CA ASP A 45 -4.73 12.17 10.92
C ASP A 45 -5.75 11.05 10.75
N TYR A 46 -6.96 11.40 10.28
CA TYR A 46 -7.96 10.43 9.86
C TYR A 46 -7.94 10.25 8.35
N VAL A 47 -7.90 9.01 7.91
CA VAL A 47 -7.90 8.64 6.49
C VAL A 47 -9.12 7.81 6.14
N ILE A 48 -9.66 8.05 4.95
CA ILE A 48 -10.72 7.23 4.37
C ILE A 48 -10.07 6.19 3.45
N ILE A 49 -10.37 4.92 3.71
CA ILE A 49 -9.86 3.79 2.96
C ILE A 49 -10.99 3.24 2.09
N PHE A 50 -10.79 3.22 0.78
CA PHE A 50 -11.68 2.56 -0.15
C PHE A 50 -11.26 1.10 -0.33
N LYS A 51 -11.99 0.20 0.30
CA LYS A 51 -11.69 -1.24 0.30
C LYS A 51 -11.88 -1.91 -1.05
N ALA A 52 -12.80 -1.39 -1.86
CA ALA A 52 -13.08 -1.90 -3.20
C ALA A 52 -12.24 -1.24 -4.30
N ALA A 53 -11.19 -0.49 -3.97
CA ALA A 53 -10.35 0.21 -4.95
C ALA A 53 -9.81 -0.70 -6.07
N TYR A 54 -9.49 -1.94 -5.72
CA TYR A 54 -8.85 -2.90 -6.64
C TYR A 54 -9.69 -4.13 -6.93
N GLY A 55 -10.82 -4.32 -6.23
CA GLY A 55 -11.67 -5.49 -6.37
C GLY A 55 -12.48 -5.79 -5.11
N ILE A 56 -13.25 -6.86 -5.15
CA ILE A 56 -13.98 -7.40 -4.00
C ILE A 56 -13.14 -8.52 -3.38
N LYS A 57 -12.82 -8.38 -2.11
CA LYS A 57 -12.07 -9.40 -1.35
C LYS A 57 -12.95 -10.52 -0.85
N HIS A 58 -12.39 -11.71 -0.79
CA HIS A 58 -13.02 -12.83 -0.11
C HIS A 58 -13.04 -12.56 1.40
N PRO A 59 -14.20 -12.72 2.10
CA PRO A 59 -14.31 -12.34 3.51
C PRO A 59 -13.39 -13.14 4.45
N LEU A 60 -13.10 -14.41 4.11
CA LEU A 60 -12.31 -15.33 4.94
C LEU A 60 -10.91 -15.64 4.39
N LYS A 61 -10.59 -15.23 3.18
CA LYS A 61 -9.30 -15.53 2.54
C LYS A 61 -8.61 -14.23 2.13
N ASN A 62 -7.29 -14.18 2.24
CA ASN A 62 -6.51 -13.01 1.83
C ASN A 62 -6.28 -13.02 0.30
N LYS A 63 -7.38 -13.04 -0.47
CA LYS A 63 -7.37 -12.96 -1.94
C LYS A 63 -8.63 -12.23 -2.44
N TYR A 64 -8.57 -11.77 -3.66
CA TYR A 64 -9.75 -11.19 -4.34
C TYR A 64 -10.66 -12.30 -4.89
N LEU A 65 -11.98 -12.11 -4.73
CA LEU A 65 -13.00 -12.86 -5.48
C LEU A 65 -13.07 -12.36 -6.92
N ILE A 66 -13.11 -11.03 -7.06
CA ILE A 66 -13.12 -10.33 -8.35
C ILE A 66 -12.14 -9.19 -8.22
N ARG A 67 -11.23 -9.06 -9.18
CA ARG A 67 -10.29 -7.95 -9.28
C ARG A 67 -10.55 -7.20 -10.58
N TRP A 68 -10.67 -5.88 -10.50
CA TRP A 68 -10.85 -5.00 -11.67
C TRP A 68 -9.74 -3.99 -11.84
N ALA A 69 -8.87 -3.84 -10.85
CA ALA A 69 -7.74 -2.93 -10.92
C ALA A 69 -6.53 -3.44 -10.12
N PHE A 70 -5.39 -2.85 -10.39
CA PHE A 70 -4.13 -3.04 -9.64
C PHE A 70 -3.71 -1.72 -9.02
N PRO A 71 -2.93 -1.74 -7.91
CA PRO A 71 -2.29 -0.56 -7.39
C PRO A 71 -1.47 0.13 -8.47
N LYS A 72 -1.50 1.45 -8.48
CA LYS A 72 -0.68 2.29 -9.36
C LYS A 72 0.46 2.90 -8.55
N VAL A 73 1.53 3.27 -9.24
CA VAL A 73 2.59 4.07 -8.66
C VAL A 73 1.99 5.35 -8.07
N GLN A 74 2.43 5.74 -6.89
CA GLN A 74 1.93 6.84 -6.04
C GLN A 74 0.62 6.56 -5.28
N ASP A 75 -0.09 5.45 -5.49
CA ASP A 75 -1.23 5.11 -4.63
C ASP A 75 -0.77 4.96 -3.17
N ILE A 76 -1.50 5.55 -2.24
CA ILE A 76 -1.32 5.25 -0.82
C ILE A 76 -2.19 4.04 -0.50
N ILE A 77 -1.53 2.94 -0.15
CA ILE A 77 -2.16 1.64 0.07
C ILE A 77 -2.14 1.26 1.54
N VAL A 78 -3.15 0.52 1.94
CA VAL A 78 -3.25 -0.08 3.27
C VAL A 78 -3.17 -1.59 3.13
N TYR A 79 -2.36 -2.22 3.94
CA TYR A 79 -2.22 -3.69 4.02
C TYR A 79 -1.96 -4.13 5.46
N ARG A 80 -1.98 -5.43 5.71
CA ARG A 80 -1.64 -5.97 7.03
C ARG A 80 -0.20 -6.46 7.05
N LYS A 81 0.55 -6.01 8.05
CA LYS A 81 1.88 -6.50 8.37
C LYS A 81 1.96 -6.78 9.86
N ASP A 82 2.40 -7.99 10.23
CA ASP A 82 2.52 -8.43 11.62
C ASP A 82 1.23 -8.17 12.46
N GLY A 83 0.06 -8.49 11.86
CA GLY A 83 -1.25 -8.30 12.48
C GLY A 83 -1.79 -6.86 12.51
N ARG A 84 -0.99 -5.86 12.13
CA ARG A 84 -1.34 -4.44 12.18
C ARG A 84 -1.64 -3.88 10.78
N PHE A 85 -2.54 -2.90 10.72
CA PHE A 85 -2.72 -2.13 9.49
C PHE A 85 -1.54 -1.18 9.30
N THR A 86 -0.96 -1.24 8.12
CA THR A 86 0.20 -0.44 7.71
C THR A 86 -0.19 0.37 6.49
N VAL A 87 0.14 1.66 6.50
CA VAL A 87 -0.10 2.59 5.40
C VAL A 87 1.24 2.95 4.77
N LYS A 88 1.37 2.78 3.45
CA LYS A 88 2.58 3.12 2.69
C LYS A 88 2.21 3.59 1.29
N ARG A 89 3.16 4.27 0.63
CA ARG A 89 3.05 4.63 -0.77
C ARG A 89 3.55 3.50 -1.66
N CYS A 90 2.78 3.15 -2.68
CA CYS A 90 3.21 2.24 -3.75
C CYS A 90 4.24 2.98 -4.62
N LEU A 91 5.50 2.63 -4.52
CA LEU A 91 6.58 3.21 -5.33
C LEU A 91 6.91 2.38 -6.56
N GLY A 92 6.52 1.10 -6.58
CA GLY A 92 6.74 0.25 -7.73
C GLY A 92 5.68 -0.84 -7.83
N ILE A 93 5.32 -1.18 -9.06
CA ILE A 93 4.27 -2.14 -9.40
C ILE A 93 4.87 -3.45 -9.95
N PRO A 94 4.09 -4.55 -10.07
CA PRO A 94 4.61 -5.82 -10.56
C PRO A 94 5.30 -5.68 -11.92
N GLN A 95 6.44 -6.33 -12.07
CA GLN A 95 7.27 -6.38 -13.29
C GLN A 95 7.86 -5.03 -13.72
N GLU A 96 7.77 -4.00 -12.90
CA GLU A 96 8.47 -2.74 -13.13
C GLU A 96 9.97 -2.92 -12.88
N PRO A 97 10.86 -2.30 -13.70
CA PRO A 97 12.29 -2.36 -13.48
C PRO A 97 12.69 -1.67 -12.18
N ILE A 98 13.60 -2.28 -11.46
CA ILE A 98 14.25 -1.75 -10.27
C ILE A 98 15.77 -1.93 -10.42
N GLU A 99 16.49 -0.88 -10.21
CA GLU A 99 17.95 -0.84 -10.32
C GLU A 99 18.57 -0.59 -8.95
N PHE A 100 19.65 -1.27 -8.66
CA PHE A 100 20.38 -1.12 -7.40
C PHE A 100 21.76 -0.54 -7.65
N TYR A 101 22.09 0.53 -6.93
CA TYR A 101 23.36 1.23 -7.05
C TYR A 101 24.15 1.16 -5.76
N ARG A 102 25.46 0.97 -5.92
CA ARG A 102 26.44 1.09 -4.85
C ARG A 102 27.58 1.97 -5.33
N LYS A 103 27.77 3.09 -4.68
CA LYS A 103 28.80 4.08 -5.02
C LYS A 103 29.76 4.25 -3.85
N LEU A 104 31.04 4.27 -4.10
CA LEU A 104 32.04 4.59 -3.08
C LEU A 104 31.95 6.09 -2.74
N GLY A 105 31.68 6.42 -1.48
CA GLY A 105 31.64 7.77 -0.95
C GLY A 105 33.04 8.31 -0.65
N TYR A 106 33.13 9.62 -0.47
CA TYR A 106 34.41 10.32 -0.17
C TYR A 106 35.04 9.89 1.16
N ASN A 107 34.25 9.37 2.10
CA ASN A 107 34.67 8.88 3.40
C ASN A 107 35.15 7.41 3.39
N GLY A 108 35.22 6.78 2.20
CA GLY A 108 35.57 5.37 2.06
C GLY A 108 34.45 4.37 2.38
N SER A 109 33.28 4.85 2.78
CA SER A 109 32.07 3.99 2.91
C SER A 109 31.32 3.89 1.58
N TYR A 110 30.42 2.89 1.48
CA TYR A 110 29.55 2.78 0.31
C TYR A 110 28.20 3.43 0.59
N ASP A 111 27.73 4.24 -0.35
CA ASP A 111 26.36 4.72 -0.44
C ASP A 111 25.55 3.74 -1.28
N TYR A 112 24.40 3.36 -0.76
CA TYR A 112 23.49 2.41 -1.39
C TYR A 112 22.18 3.10 -1.76
N SER A 113 21.68 2.81 -2.95
CA SER A 113 20.38 3.31 -3.40
C SER A 113 19.68 2.31 -4.33
N MET A 114 18.40 2.51 -4.51
CA MET A 114 17.61 1.87 -5.58
C MET A 114 16.90 2.93 -6.40
N LYS A 115 16.75 2.67 -7.70
CA LYS A 115 15.96 3.48 -8.61
C LYS A 115 14.73 2.69 -9.06
N VAL A 116 13.56 3.27 -8.86
CA VAL A 116 12.27 2.69 -9.23
C VAL A 116 11.31 3.80 -9.62
N SER A 117 10.53 3.62 -10.69
CA SER A 117 9.60 4.64 -11.21
C SER A 117 10.25 6.03 -11.37
N GLY A 118 11.52 6.06 -11.78
CA GLY A 118 12.28 7.32 -11.97
C GLY A 118 12.73 8.01 -10.67
N LYS A 119 12.52 7.41 -9.49
CA LYS A 119 12.94 7.96 -8.20
C LYS A 119 14.14 7.19 -7.64
N ASP A 120 15.12 7.95 -7.14
CA ASP A 120 16.23 7.40 -6.38
C ASP A 120 15.89 7.37 -4.90
N ILE A 121 15.95 6.17 -4.31
CA ILE A 121 15.62 5.92 -2.91
C ILE A 121 16.89 5.46 -2.19
N PRO A 122 17.35 6.16 -1.16
CA PRO A 122 18.51 5.74 -0.36
C PRO A 122 18.18 4.47 0.42
N LEU A 123 19.18 3.62 0.55
CA LEU A 123 19.10 2.36 1.30
C LEU A 123 20.26 2.29 2.30
N THR A 124 20.02 1.60 3.41
CA THR A 124 21.11 1.08 4.22
C THR A 124 21.75 -0.14 3.55
N ALA A 125 22.95 -0.53 3.97
CA ALA A 125 23.59 -1.76 3.46
C ALA A 125 22.70 -3.00 3.67
N VAL A 126 22.06 -3.09 4.83
CA VAL A 126 21.14 -4.21 5.16
C VAL A 126 19.92 -4.23 4.23
N GLN A 127 19.31 -3.07 3.98
CA GLN A 127 18.16 -2.95 3.07
C GLN A 127 18.54 -3.32 1.63
N PHE A 128 19.71 -2.88 1.18
CA PHE A 128 20.26 -3.19 -0.13
C PHE A 128 20.46 -4.70 -0.31
N ASP A 129 21.07 -5.37 0.67
CA ASP A 129 21.30 -6.81 0.64
C ASP A 129 19.98 -7.61 0.72
N ASN A 130 19.06 -7.22 1.60
CA ASN A 130 17.77 -7.88 1.77
C ASN A 130 16.91 -7.79 0.50
N LEU A 131 16.66 -6.60 -0.01
CA LEU A 131 15.87 -6.40 -1.24
C LEU A 131 16.54 -7.03 -2.46
N GLY A 132 17.84 -6.77 -2.62
CA GLY A 132 18.62 -7.35 -3.70
C GLY A 132 18.64 -8.89 -3.64
N GLY A 133 18.73 -9.49 -2.45
CA GLY A 133 18.67 -10.92 -2.24
C GLY A 133 17.32 -11.54 -2.63
N MET A 134 16.22 -10.89 -2.27
CA MET A 134 14.86 -11.33 -2.63
C MET A 134 14.61 -11.37 -4.14
N ILE A 135 15.13 -10.37 -4.85
CA ILE A 135 14.97 -10.27 -6.31
C ILE A 135 15.88 -11.28 -7.03
N ARG A 136 17.08 -11.47 -6.51
CA ARG A 136 18.13 -12.29 -7.17
C ARG A 136 17.92 -13.79 -7.02
N GLY A 137 17.26 -14.24 -5.96
CA GLY A 137 17.13 -15.67 -5.67
C GLY A 137 18.50 -16.40 -5.65
N GLY A 138 19.54 -15.74 -5.13
CA GLY A 138 20.91 -16.28 -5.07
C GLY A 138 21.77 -16.12 -6.32
N LYS A 139 21.30 -15.44 -7.36
CA LYS A 139 22.07 -15.15 -8.60
C LYS A 139 22.89 -13.85 -8.46
N ALA A 140 23.95 -13.72 -9.30
CA ALA A 140 24.74 -12.49 -9.36
C ALA A 140 23.87 -11.25 -9.68
N MET A 141 24.31 -10.08 -9.16
CA MET A 141 23.57 -8.83 -9.37
C MET A 141 23.55 -8.48 -10.85
N LYS A 142 22.36 -8.46 -11.44
CA LYS A 142 22.13 -7.81 -12.73
C LYS A 142 21.92 -6.32 -12.45
N GLU A 143 22.39 -5.47 -13.33
CA GLU A 143 22.21 -4.01 -13.24
C GLU A 143 20.73 -3.64 -13.15
N VAL A 144 19.86 -4.37 -13.84
CA VAL A 144 18.40 -4.19 -13.82
C VAL A 144 17.73 -5.49 -13.38
N SER A 145 16.87 -5.36 -12.41
CA SER A 145 15.99 -6.42 -11.88
C SER A 145 14.53 -5.98 -12.01
N PHE A 146 13.60 -6.88 -11.72
CA PHE A 146 12.16 -6.57 -11.83
C PHE A 146 11.44 -6.87 -10.52
N ILE A 147 10.47 -6.04 -10.18
CA ILE A 147 9.58 -6.29 -9.04
C ILE A 147 8.82 -7.59 -9.30
N PRO A 148 8.82 -8.55 -8.35
CA PRO A 148 8.19 -9.85 -8.54
C PRO A 148 6.71 -9.75 -8.92
N ALA A 149 6.25 -10.64 -9.79
CA ALA A 149 4.85 -10.70 -10.19
C ALA A 149 3.92 -10.83 -8.97
N GLY A 150 2.80 -10.12 -9.00
CA GLY A 150 1.82 -10.14 -7.90
C GLY A 150 2.24 -9.40 -6.63
N THR A 151 3.34 -8.62 -6.68
CA THR A 151 3.81 -7.83 -5.55
C THR A 151 3.99 -6.36 -5.89
N VAL A 152 4.05 -5.50 -4.89
CA VAL A 152 4.37 -4.07 -5.03
C VAL A 152 5.49 -3.70 -4.07
N LEU A 153 6.22 -2.64 -4.41
CA LEU A 153 7.17 -1.98 -3.51
C LEU A 153 6.43 -0.86 -2.77
N ALA A 154 6.22 -1.05 -1.48
CA ALA A 154 5.48 -0.13 -0.61
C ALA A 154 6.44 0.54 0.36
N VAL A 155 6.64 1.86 0.24
CA VAL A 155 7.61 2.64 1.02
C VAL A 155 6.91 3.81 1.70
N GLY A 156 7.36 4.15 2.91
CA GLY A 156 6.88 5.33 3.63
C GLY A 156 7.45 6.62 3.04
N ASP A 157 6.69 7.70 3.14
CA ASP A 157 7.13 9.01 2.66
C ASP A 157 8.26 9.58 3.54
N ASN A 158 8.25 9.26 4.83
CA ASN A 158 9.33 9.57 5.76
C ASN A 158 10.33 8.39 5.79
N LEU A 159 11.36 8.48 4.95
CA LEU A 159 12.32 7.39 4.75
C LEU A 159 13.09 7.01 6.02
N ASP A 160 13.36 7.97 6.91
CA ASP A 160 14.13 7.76 8.13
C ASP A 160 13.31 7.14 9.26
N ALA A 161 12.00 7.41 9.28
CA ALA A 161 11.08 6.91 10.31
C ALA A 161 10.17 5.77 9.81
N SER A 162 10.45 5.19 8.64
CA SER A 162 9.62 4.15 8.04
C SER A 162 10.28 2.80 8.05
N ARG A 163 9.61 1.81 8.67
CA ARG A 163 9.87 0.40 8.43
C ARG A 163 8.89 -0.10 7.35
N ASP A 164 9.42 -0.46 6.19
CA ASP A 164 8.63 -0.71 4.99
C ASP A 164 9.24 -1.80 4.08
N SER A 165 8.90 -1.81 2.79
CA SER A 165 9.42 -2.81 1.85
C SER A 165 10.95 -2.84 1.76
N ARG A 166 11.64 -1.78 2.11
CA ARG A 166 13.11 -1.76 2.17
C ARG A 166 13.64 -2.73 3.23
N ASP A 167 12.88 -2.95 4.30
CA ASP A 167 13.27 -3.78 5.44
C ASP A 167 12.75 -5.21 5.35
N TYR A 168 11.50 -5.40 4.92
CA TYR A 168 10.81 -6.70 4.94
C TYR A 168 10.39 -7.22 3.55
N GLY A 169 10.77 -6.50 2.49
CA GLY A 169 10.52 -6.92 1.11
C GLY A 169 9.15 -6.52 0.57
N PHE A 170 8.80 -7.12 -0.57
CA PHE A 170 7.63 -6.76 -1.35
C PHE A 170 6.32 -7.14 -0.66
N VAL A 171 5.28 -6.35 -0.91
CA VAL A 171 3.92 -6.57 -0.41
C VAL A 171 3.11 -7.28 -1.48
N LEU A 172 2.47 -8.39 -1.13
CA LEU A 172 1.54 -9.09 -2.03
C LEU A 172 0.35 -8.19 -2.38
N VAL A 173 0.03 -8.08 -3.65
CA VAL A 173 -1.15 -7.33 -4.14
C VAL A 173 -2.43 -7.88 -3.51
N ASP A 174 -2.52 -9.19 -3.31
CA ASP A 174 -3.64 -9.83 -2.63
C ASP A 174 -3.74 -9.43 -1.14
N GLY A 175 -2.64 -9.03 -0.53
CA GLY A 175 -2.57 -8.54 0.84
C GLY A 175 -3.10 -7.11 1.04
N ILE A 176 -3.24 -6.33 -0.03
CA ILE A 176 -3.67 -4.93 0.06
C ILE A 176 -5.13 -4.86 0.49
N TYR A 177 -5.39 -4.15 1.59
CA TYR A 177 -6.72 -3.98 2.17
C TYR A 177 -7.56 -2.95 1.41
N GLY A 178 -6.92 -1.86 0.92
CA GLY A 178 -7.59 -0.81 0.18
C GLY A 178 -6.64 0.33 -0.17
N LYS A 179 -7.20 1.37 -0.79
CA LYS A 179 -6.52 2.60 -1.16
C LYS A 179 -7.00 3.74 -0.26
N VAL A 180 -6.06 4.57 0.19
CA VAL A 180 -6.36 5.80 0.94
C VAL A 180 -6.74 6.91 -0.02
N PHE A 181 -7.83 7.59 0.28
CA PHE A 181 -8.14 8.89 -0.31
C PHE A 181 -7.58 9.99 0.59
N ILE A 182 -6.69 10.80 0.03
CA ILE A 182 -6.25 12.04 0.67
C ILE A 182 -7.18 13.13 0.18
N TRP A 183 -7.80 13.85 1.11
CA TRP A 183 -8.42 15.12 0.80
C TRP A 183 -7.29 16.15 0.81
N GLU A 184 -6.90 16.62 -0.36
CA GLU A 184 -5.99 17.77 -0.47
C GLU A 184 -6.65 18.98 0.22
N LYS A 185 -5.94 19.51 1.23
CA LYS A 185 -6.35 20.71 1.95
C LYS A 185 -5.97 21.94 1.16
#